data_68d486a9ddeb9b2297f9228d352d67ce
#
_entry.id   68d486a9ddeb9b2297f9228d352d67ce
#
_cell.length_a   1.000
_cell.length_b   1.000
_cell.length_c   1.000
_cell.angle_alpha   90.00
_cell.angle_beta   90.00
_cell.angle_gamma   90.00
#
_symmetry.space_group_name_H-M   'P 1'
#
loop_
_entity.id
_entity.type
_entity.pdbx_description
1 polymer ?
#
loop_
_entity_poly.entity_id
_entity_poly.type
_entity_poly.pdbx_seq_one_letter_code
_entity_poly.pdbx_strand_id
1 'polypeptide(L)'
;EPEIALIHRPHYDDWSLPKGKVDPGESLPTTASREILEETGFSVRLGKLIGKVTYPVQGRIKVVYYWVAKYLGGTYSANSETDELRWLPIDEAQDLLSYDVDTAVVAKAAKRLRIAPATRVLYVRHARAHESGSWQGDDNLRPLDKKGRRQAEMLVPMLSAFQPTAIY
;
A
#
# COMPACT_ATOMS: atom_id res chain seq x y z
N GLU A 1 14.64 -10.94 -14.66
CA GLU A 1 14.07 -11.58 -13.46
C GLU A 1 13.56 -10.48 -12.53
N PRO A 2 12.42 -10.63 -11.85
CA PRO A 2 11.93 -9.61 -10.96
C PRO A 2 12.82 -9.48 -9.73
N GLU A 3 13.13 -8.23 -9.36
CA GLU A 3 13.86 -7.87 -8.16
C GLU A 3 12.93 -7.25 -7.12
N ILE A 4 13.30 -7.37 -5.86
CA ILE A 4 12.59 -6.83 -4.71
C ILE A 4 13.51 -5.87 -3.97
N ALA A 5 12.98 -4.69 -3.62
CA ALA A 5 13.69 -3.74 -2.78
C ALA A 5 13.53 -4.15 -1.30
N LEU A 6 14.65 -4.35 -0.63
CA LEU A 6 14.75 -4.52 0.81
C LEU A 6 15.44 -3.29 1.43
N ILE A 7 15.05 -2.96 2.64
CA ILE A 7 15.65 -1.89 3.43
C ILE A 7 16.34 -2.44 4.67
N HIS A 8 17.50 -1.89 5.00
CA HIS A 8 18.14 -2.09 6.30
C HIS A 8 17.71 -0.99 7.27
N ARG A 9 17.31 -1.40 8.48
CA ARG A 9 16.86 -0.48 9.53
C ARG A 9 17.89 -0.44 10.66
N PRO A 10 18.70 0.62 10.77
CA PRO A 10 19.83 0.67 11.71
C PRO A 10 19.39 0.56 13.18
N HIS A 11 18.20 1.04 13.53
CA HIS A 11 17.68 0.96 14.89
C HIS A 11 17.43 -0.49 15.36
N TYR A 12 17.10 -1.38 14.43
CA TYR A 12 16.82 -2.80 14.70
C TYR A 12 17.92 -3.73 14.23
N ASP A 13 18.88 -3.22 13.44
CA ASP A 13 19.93 -3.98 12.76
C ASP A 13 19.33 -5.16 11.98
N ASP A 14 18.30 -4.87 11.16
CA ASP A 14 17.56 -5.87 10.41
C ASP A 14 17.27 -5.48 8.96
N TRP A 15 17.08 -6.50 8.11
CA TRP A 15 16.59 -6.37 6.75
C TRP A 15 15.10 -6.69 6.69
N SER A 16 14.35 -5.81 6.06
CA SER A 16 12.89 -5.86 6.06
C SER A 16 12.29 -5.33 4.76
N LEU A 17 11.01 -5.66 4.54
CA LEU A 17 10.20 -4.97 3.54
C LEU A 17 9.79 -3.59 4.05
N PRO A 18 9.73 -2.54 3.18
CA PRO A 18 9.23 -1.23 3.55
C PRO A 18 7.81 -1.31 4.12
N LYS A 19 7.58 -0.67 5.25
CA LYS A 19 6.28 -0.67 5.95
C LYS A 19 6.21 0.38 7.04
N GLY A 20 5.05 0.95 7.25
CA GLY A 20 4.85 1.90 8.33
C GLY A 20 3.45 1.93 8.89
N LYS A 21 3.11 2.98 9.61
CA LYS A 21 1.87 3.14 10.36
C LYS A 21 0.84 3.93 9.56
N VAL A 22 -0.42 3.55 9.73
CA VAL A 22 -1.55 4.30 9.17
C VAL A 22 -1.74 5.59 9.95
N ASP A 23 -1.70 6.71 9.27
CA ASP A 23 -2.00 8.01 9.85
C ASP A 23 -3.50 8.27 9.98
N PRO A 24 -3.93 9.11 10.92
CA PRO A 24 -5.34 9.44 11.07
C PRO A 24 -5.96 9.97 9.76
N GLY A 25 -6.96 9.25 9.27
CA GLY A 25 -7.68 9.62 8.04
C GLY A 25 -7.08 9.06 6.76
N GLU A 26 -6.00 8.30 6.80
CA GLU A 26 -5.47 7.58 5.65
C GLU A 26 -6.23 6.27 5.36
N SER A 27 -6.20 5.86 4.10
CA SER A 27 -6.54 4.51 3.69
C SER A 27 -5.27 3.64 3.67
N LEU A 28 -5.43 2.32 3.82
CA LEU A 28 -4.28 1.39 3.74
C LEU A 28 -3.45 1.53 2.46
N PRO A 29 -4.04 1.66 1.24
CA PRO A 29 -3.24 1.90 0.03
C PRO A 29 -2.50 3.24 0.04
N THR A 30 -3.11 4.30 0.58
CA THR A 30 -2.46 5.62 0.71
C THR A 30 -1.24 5.51 1.61
N THR A 31 -1.40 4.90 2.79
CA THR A 31 -0.31 4.63 3.72
C THR A 31 0.82 3.84 3.06
N ALA A 32 0.50 2.74 2.37
CA ALA A 32 1.52 1.92 1.72
C ALA A 32 2.34 2.71 0.69
N SER A 33 1.71 3.58 -0.10
CA SER A 33 2.41 4.43 -1.08
C SER A 33 3.26 5.50 -0.41
N ARG A 34 2.77 6.12 0.67
CA ARG A 34 3.49 7.15 1.44
C ARG A 34 4.71 6.56 2.13
N GLU A 35 4.55 5.46 2.86
CA GLU A 35 5.64 4.82 3.60
C GLU A 35 6.76 4.34 2.67
N ILE A 36 6.42 3.77 1.50
CA ILE A 36 7.44 3.42 0.50
C ILE A 36 8.21 4.68 0.06
N LEU A 37 7.52 5.79 -0.19
CA LEU A 37 8.17 7.03 -0.59
C LEU A 37 9.08 7.58 0.54
N GLU A 38 8.62 7.56 1.78
CA GLU A 38 9.36 8.06 2.95
C GLU A 38 10.59 7.20 3.27
N GLU A 39 10.44 5.87 3.30
CA GLU A 39 11.52 4.96 3.63
C GLU A 39 12.52 4.74 2.48
N THR A 40 12.09 4.90 1.21
CA THR A 40 12.94 4.54 0.06
C THR A 40 13.18 5.67 -0.94
N GLY A 41 12.40 6.75 -0.90
CA GLY A 41 12.42 7.79 -1.95
C GLY A 41 11.75 7.35 -3.26
N PHE A 42 11.10 6.19 -3.30
CA PHE A 42 10.53 5.63 -4.54
C PHE A 42 9.04 5.97 -4.70
N SER A 43 8.71 6.43 -5.89
CA SER A 43 7.32 6.47 -6.35
C SER A 43 6.94 5.10 -6.89
N VAL A 44 5.77 4.60 -6.47
CA VAL A 44 5.28 3.27 -6.87
C VAL A 44 3.82 3.31 -7.31
N ARG A 45 3.45 2.34 -8.13
CA ARG A 45 2.06 2.02 -8.42
C ARG A 45 1.70 0.71 -7.72
N LEU A 46 0.75 0.76 -6.80
CA LEU A 46 0.30 -0.42 -6.09
C LEU A 46 -0.37 -1.42 -7.04
N GLY A 47 -0.03 -2.65 -6.83
CA GLY A 47 -0.54 -3.81 -7.52
C GLY A 47 -1.60 -4.56 -6.71
N LYS A 48 -1.53 -5.88 -6.73
CA LYS A 48 -2.43 -6.74 -5.98
C LYS A 48 -2.03 -6.78 -4.50
N LEU A 49 -3.03 -6.75 -3.63
CA LEU A 49 -2.87 -7.09 -2.22
C LEU A 49 -2.40 -8.56 -2.10
N ILE A 50 -1.26 -8.77 -1.48
CA ILE A 50 -0.70 -10.11 -1.21
C ILE A 50 -1.39 -10.74 -0.02
N GLY A 51 -1.73 -9.91 0.97
CA GLY A 51 -2.37 -10.34 2.18
C GLY A 51 -1.98 -9.50 3.39
N LYS A 52 -2.28 -10.03 4.55
CA LYS A 52 -1.86 -9.46 5.83
C LYS A 52 -1.09 -10.48 6.63
N VAL A 53 -0.17 -9.99 7.45
CA VAL A 53 0.45 -10.75 8.53
C VAL A 53 0.10 -10.13 9.87
N THR A 54 0.03 -10.95 10.90
CA THR A 54 -0.29 -10.51 12.26
C THR A 54 0.72 -11.11 13.23
N TYR A 55 1.24 -10.28 14.12
CA TYR A 55 2.16 -10.72 15.15
C TYR A 55 2.07 -9.85 16.41
N PRO A 56 2.38 -10.40 17.59
CA PRO A 56 2.36 -9.64 18.83
C PRO A 56 3.57 -8.70 18.91
N VAL A 57 3.32 -7.46 19.36
CA VAL A 57 4.36 -6.47 19.66
C VAL A 57 3.95 -5.74 20.94
N GLN A 58 4.76 -5.81 21.99
CA GLN A 58 4.53 -5.08 23.25
C GLN A 58 3.09 -5.23 23.80
N GLY A 59 2.58 -6.46 23.82
CA GLY A 59 1.24 -6.77 24.32
C GLY A 59 0.07 -6.37 23.41
N ARG A 60 0.35 -5.89 22.17
CA ARG A 60 -0.65 -5.56 21.15
C ARG A 60 -0.47 -6.44 19.93
N ILE A 61 -1.54 -6.63 19.15
CA ILE A 61 -1.46 -7.30 17.85
C ILE A 61 -1.15 -6.25 16.79
N LYS A 62 0.00 -6.38 16.13
CA LYS A 62 0.32 -5.62 14.92
C LYS A 62 -0.23 -6.34 13.70
N VAL A 63 -0.91 -5.61 12.82
CA VAL A 63 -1.42 -6.10 11.54
C VAL A 63 -0.76 -5.31 10.43
N VAL A 64 -0.07 -5.99 9.52
CA VAL A 64 0.61 -5.37 8.38
C VAL A 64 0.03 -5.93 7.09
N TYR A 65 -0.37 -5.03 6.19
CA TYR A 65 -0.89 -5.37 4.86
C TYR A 65 0.20 -5.16 3.82
N TYR A 66 0.35 -6.09 2.89
CA TYR A 66 1.38 -6.05 1.84
C TYR A 66 0.78 -6.09 0.44
N TRP A 67 1.33 -5.27 -0.44
CA TRP A 67 0.99 -5.23 -1.87
C TRP A 67 2.22 -5.56 -2.72
N VAL A 68 1.99 -6.16 -3.89
CA VAL A 68 2.96 -6.02 -4.97
C VAL A 68 2.87 -4.58 -5.46
N ALA A 69 4.00 -3.93 -5.66
CA ALA A 69 4.06 -2.59 -6.21
C ALA A 69 5.05 -2.54 -7.39
N LYS A 70 4.76 -1.71 -8.37
CA LYS A 70 5.67 -1.43 -9.48
C LYS A 70 6.43 -0.16 -9.21
N TYR A 71 7.76 -0.20 -9.20
CA TYR A 71 8.62 0.97 -9.18
C TYR A 71 8.39 1.84 -10.41
N LEU A 72 8.25 3.14 -10.23
CA LEU A 72 8.02 4.11 -11.28
C LEU A 72 9.15 5.12 -11.42
N GLY A 73 9.93 5.31 -10.39
CA GLY A 73 11.04 6.27 -10.35
C GLY A 73 11.33 6.73 -8.92
N GLY A 74 12.30 7.61 -8.79
CA GLY A 74 12.81 8.10 -7.53
C GLY A 74 14.21 7.58 -7.25
N THR A 75 14.84 8.12 -6.23
CA THR A 75 16.21 7.76 -5.84
C THR A 75 16.25 7.57 -4.34
N TYR A 76 16.83 6.46 -3.92
CA TYR A 76 17.07 6.20 -2.51
C TYR A 76 18.11 7.18 -1.92
N SER A 77 17.83 7.64 -0.73
CA SER A 77 18.77 8.38 0.12
C SER A 77 18.63 7.88 1.55
N ALA A 78 19.73 7.49 2.15
CA ALA A 78 19.73 7.05 3.55
C ALA A 78 19.15 8.12 4.47
N ASN A 79 18.40 7.69 5.47
CA ASN A 79 17.75 8.55 6.46
C ASN A 79 17.81 7.89 7.86
N SER A 80 17.14 8.46 8.85
CA SER A 80 17.15 7.94 10.21
C SER A 80 16.45 6.60 10.38
N GLU A 81 15.57 6.22 9.46
CA GLU A 81 14.80 4.97 9.52
C GLU A 81 15.46 3.86 8.70
N THR A 82 16.11 4.22 7.59
CA THR A 82 16.77 3.30 6.66
C THR A 82 18.12 3.81 6.23
N ASP A 83 19.17 3.04 6.42
CA ASP A 83 20.57 3.41 6.08
C ASP A 83 21.10 2.67 4.84
N GLU A 84 20.48 1.57 4.44
CA GLU A 84 20.81 0.83 3.22
C GLU A 84 19.55 0.32 2.52
N LEU A 85 19.61 0.25 1.18
CA LEU A 85 18.60 -0.35 0.33
C LEU A 85 19.27 -1.23 -0.70
N ARG A 86 18.71 -2.43 -0.91
CA ARG A 86 19.16 -3.37 -1.95
C ARG A 86 18.00 -3.81 -2.83
N TRP A 87 18.27 -3.85 -4.14
CA TRP A 87 17.45 -4.56 -5.10
C TRP A 87 18.02 -5.96 -5.29
N LEU A 88 17.24 -6.98 -5.03
CA LEU A 88 17.69 -8.37 -5.04
C LEU A 88 16.71 -9.26 -5.83
N PRO A 89 17.22 -10.26 -6.54
CA PRO A 89 16.41 -11.37 -7.01
C PRO A 89 15.61 -12.00 -5.85
N ILE A 90 14.48 -12.63 -6.16
CA ILE A 90 13.55 -13.14 -5.15
C ILE A 90 14.22 -14.07 -4.14
N ASP A 91 15.04 -14.99 -4.62
CA ASP A 91 15.70 -16.00 -3.76
C ASP A 91 16.72 -15.33 -2.82
N GLU A 92 17.54 -14.43 -3.35
CA GLU A 92 18.51 -13.66 -2.54
C GLU A 92 17.79 -12.73 -1.53
N ALA A 93 16.67 -12.14 -1.93
CA ALA A 93 15.86 -11.33 -1.02
C ALA A 93 15.28 -12.15 0.15
N GLN A 94 14.88 -13.40 -0.10
CA GLN A 94 14.40 -14.30 0.95
C GLN A 94 15.50 -14.70 1.93
N ASP A 95 16.72 -14.91 1.44
CA ASP A 95 17.87 -15.26 2.27
C ASP A 95 18.36 -14.09 3.14
N LEU A 96 18.21 -12.86 2.66
CA LEU A 96 18.63 -11.66 3.40
C LEU A 96 17.63 -11.20 4.45
N LEU A 97 16.33 -11.48 4.26
CA LEU A 97 15.28 -11.04 5.18
C LEU A 97 15.47 -11.58 6.59
N SER A 98 15.37 -10.71 7.58
CA SER A 98 15.59 -11.06 9.00
C SER A 98 14.41 -11.81 9.65
N TYR A 99 13.23 -11.83 9.00
CA TYR A 99 12.01 -12.39 9.59
C TYR A 99 11.29 -13.37 8.66
N ASP A 100 10.96 -14.55 9.16
CA ASP A 100 10.22 -15.59 8.43
C ASP A 100 8.87 -15.08 7.89
N VAL A 101 8.22 -14.16 8.61
CA VAL A 101 6.95 -13.57 8.16
C VAL A 101 7.12 -12.76 6.88
N ASP A 102 8.21 -12.02 6.73
CA ASP A 102 8.52 -11.24 5.53
C ASP A 102 8.95 -12.18 4.39
N THR A 103 9.75 -13.22 4.67
CA THR A 103 10.09 -14.28 3.72
C THR A 103 8.84 -14.97 3.15
N ALA A 104 7.85 -15.27 4.00
CA ALA A 104 6.59 -15.85 3.55
C ALA A 104 5.76 -14.89 2.67
N VAL A 105 5.83 -13.58 2.93
CA VAL A 105 5.21 -12.56 2.07
C VAL A 105 5.88 -12.52 0.70
N VAL A 106 7.21 -12.54 0.65
CA VAL A 106 7.99 -12.56 -0.60
C VAL A 106 7.67 -13.82 -1.42
N ALA A 107 7.56 -14.98 -0.78
CA ALA A 107 7.17 -16.23 -1.45
C ALA A 107 5.77 -16.15 -2.09
N LYS A 108 4.81 -15.49 -1.44
CA LYS A 108 3.47 -15.23 -2.01
C LYS A 108 3.54 -14.23 -3.17
N ALA A 109 4.34 -13.18 -3.04
CA ALA A 109 4.56 -12.20 -4.09
C ALA A 109 5.19 -12.85 -5.33
N ALA A 110 6.19 -13.71 -5.16
CA ALA A 110 6.84 -14.47 -6.23
C ALA A 110 5.83 -15.30 -7.04
N LYS A 111 4.94 -16.03 -6.37
CA LYS A 111 3.87 -16.78 -7.03
C LYS A 111 2.96 -15.86 -7.84
N ARG A 112 2.67 -14.67 -7.31
CA ARG A 112 1.81 -13.69 -8.00
C ARG A 112 2.50 -13.07 -9.22
N LEU A 113 3.79 -12.78 -9.14
CA LEU A 113 4.58 -12.20 -10.23
C LEU A 113 4.75 -13.14 -11.43
N ARG A 114 4.66 -14.45 -11.23
CA ARG A 114 4.66 -15.46 -12.31
C ARG A 114 3.36 -15.48 -13.13
N ILE A 115 2.28 -14.89 -12.63
CA ILE A 115 1.01 -14.82 -13.34
C ILE A 115 1.06 -13.63 -14.31
N ALA A 116 0.75 -13.89 -15.58
CA ALA A 116 0.69 -12.85 -16.59
C ALA A 116 -0.15 -11.64 -16.14
N PRO A 117 0.27 -10.41 -16.45
CA PRO A 117 -0.50 -9.23 -16.09
C PRO A 117 -1.89 -9.29 -16.73
N ALA A 118 -2.92 -9.14 -15.91
CA ALA A 118 -4.30 -9.03 -16.33
C ALA A 118 -4.78 -7.59 -16.15
N THR A 119 -5.84 -7.23 -16.86
CA THR A 119 -6.53 -5.96 -16.63
C THR A 119 -7.01 -5.89 -15.19
N ARG A 120 -6.72 -4.78 -14.52
CA ARG A 120 -7.23 -4.51 -13.19
C ARG A 120 -8.37 -3.52 -13.28
N VAL A 121 -9.48 -3.86 -12.67
CA VAL A 121 -10.66 -2.99 -12.57
C VAL A 121 -10.83 -2.57 -11.12
N LEU A 122 -10.95 -1.26 -10.89
CA LEU A 122 -11.30 -0.67 -9.61
C LEU A 122 -12.75 -0.22 -9.69
N TYR A 123 -13.63 -0.88 -8.93
CA TYR A 123 -15.02 -0.48 -8.84
C TYR A 123 -15.19 0.55 -7.74
N VAL A 124 -15.61 1.76 -8.13
CA VAL A 124 -15.93 2.84 -7.21
C VAL A 124 -17.44 2.97 -7.14
N ARG A 125 -18.02 2.85 -5.94
CA ARG A 125 -19.45 3.16 -5.75
C ARG A 125 -19.60 4.55 -5.13
N HIS A 126 -20.82 5.10 -5.23
CA HIS A 126 -21.17 6.40 -4.66
C HIS A 126 -20.82 6.50 -3.17
N ALA A 127 -20.46 7.70 -2.73
CA ALA A 127 -20.32 8.05 -1.33
C ALA A 127 -21.71 8.29 -0.69
N ARG A 128 -21.76 8.39 0.64
CA ARG A 128 -23.00 8.58 1.38
C ARG A 128 -23.65 9.93 1.05
N ALA A 129 -24.87 9.91 0.57
CA ALA A 129 -25.71 11.09 0.37
C ALA A 129 -26.58 11.41 1.60
N HIS A 130 -27.19 12.57 1.61
CA HIS A 130 -28.25 12.91 2.56
C HIS A 130 -29.37 11.86 2.54
N GLU A 131 -30.08 11.69 3.65
CA GLU A 131 -31.21 10.77 3.73
C GLU A 131 -32.32 11.20 2.76
N SER A 132 -32.85 10.24 2.00
CA SER A 132 -33.87 10.52 0.98
C SER A 132 -35.14 11.14 1.60
N GLY A 133 -35.52 10.75 2.80
CA GLY A 133 -36.68 11.28 3.49
C GLY A 133 -36.55 12.75 3.93
N SER A 134 -35.36 13.30 3.99
CA SER A 134 -35.09 14.71 4.32
C SER A 134 -34.81 15.60 3.11
N TRP A 135 -34.67 14.99 1.92
CA TRP A 135 -34.41 15.69 0.67
C TRP A 135 -35.68 15.91 -0.14
N GLN A 136 -35.98 17.15 -0.49
CA GLN A 136 -37.22 17.54 -1.21
C GLN A 136 -37.00 17.87 -2.70
N GLY A 137 -35.75 17.70 -3.22
CA GLY A 137 -35.41 17.92 -4.61
C GLY A 137 -35.35 16.61 -5.43
N ASP A 138 -34.94 16.73 -6.69
CA ASP A 138 -34.63 15.58 -7.54
C ASP A 138 -33.57 14.69 -6.86
N ASP A 139 -33.79 13.37 -6.79
CA ASP A 139 -32.90 12.44 -6.13
C ASP A 139 -31.52 12.39 -6.82
N ASN A 140 -31.45 12.67 -8.11
CA ASN A 140 -30.18 12.76 -8.85
C ASN A 140 -29.31 13.95 -8.42
N LEU A 141 -29.93 14.97 -7.83
CA LEU A 141 -29.26 16.17 -7.32
C LEU A 141 -29.00 16.11 -5.80
N ARG A 142 -29.35 15.01 -5.15
CA ARG A 142 -29.17 14.84 -3.71
C ARG A 142 -27.70 14.90 -3.33
N PRO A 143 -27.29 15.88 -2.50
CA PRO A 143 -25.88 16.11 -2.18
C PRO A 143 -25.33 15.05 -1.24
N LEU A 144 -24.03 14.92 -1.21
CA LEU A 144 -23.33 14.14 -0.20
C LEU A 144 -23.50 14.77 1.19
N ASP A 145 -23.73 13.97 2.20
CA ASP A 145 -23.66 14.42 3.59
C ASP A 145 -22.19 14.64 4.03
N LYS A 146 -21.98 15.10 5.26
CA LYS A 146 -20.63 15.35 5.79
C LYS A 146 -19.75 14.11 5.75
N LYS A 147 -20.31 12.93 6.04
CA LYS A 147 -19.56 11.66 6.02
C LYS A 147 -19.24 11.24 4.58
N GLY A 148 -20.17 11.43 3.66
CA GLY A 148 -19.98 11.13 2.24
C GLY A 148 -18.92 12.03 1.60
N ARG A 149 -18.89 13.32 1.93
CA ARG A 149 -17.81 14.23 1.47
C ARG A 149 -16.44 13.73 1.92
N ARG A 150 -16.31 13.35 3.20
CA ARG A 150 -15.05 12.78 3.71
C ARG A 150 -14.67 11.46 3.01
N GLN A 151 -15.66 10.61 2.68
CA GLN A 151 -15.40 9.40 1.90
C GLN A 151 -14.86 9.73 0.51
N ALA A 152 -15.42 10.73 -0.18
CA ALA A 152 -14.95 11.18 -1.49
C ALA A 152 -13.54 11.79 -1.41
N GLU A 153 -13.25 12.60 -0.39
CA GLU A 153 -11.91 13.16 -0.16
C GLU A 153 -10.85 12.06 0.04
N MET A 154 -11.16 11.03 0.81
CA MET A 154 -10.25 9.90 1.04
C MET A 154 -10.03 9.03 -0.21
N LEU A 155 -10.97 9.04 -1.15
CA LEU A 155 -10.87 8.23 -2.37
C LEU A 155 -9.77 8.73 -3.31
N VAL A 156 -9.52 10.03 -3.36
CA VAL A 156 -8.53 10.63 -4.26
C VAL A 156 -7.11 10.08 -4.01
N PRO A 157 -6.52 10.18 -2.81
CA PRO A 157 -5.19 9.63 -2.55
C PRO A 157 -5.16 8.11 -2.67
N MET A 158 -6.26 7.42 -2.36
CA MET A 158 -6.35 5.97 -2.54
C MET A 158 -6.27 5.58 -4.02
N LEU A 159 -6.99 6.25 -4.91
CA LEU A 159 -6.91 6.00 -6.36
C LEU A 159 -5.55 6.39 -6.92
N SER A 160 -4.95 7.48 -6.41
CA SER A 160 -3.59 7.90 -6.79
C SER A 160 -2.55 6.82 -6.50
N ALA A 161 -2.69 6.06 -5.42
CA ALA A 161 -1.79 4.95 -5.11
C ALA A 161 -1.86 3.81 -6.14
N PHE A 162 -3.02 3.60 -6.78
CA PHE A 162 -3.21 2.59 -7.84
C PHE A 162 -2.96 3.12 -9.26
N GLN A 163 -2.95 4.42 -9.47
CA GLN A 163 -2.74 5.09 -10.76
C GLN A 163 -3.53 4.45 -11.91
N PRO A 164 -4.87 4.53 -11.91
CA PRO A 164 -5.69 4.00 -12.98
C PRO A 164 -5.35 4.69 -14.30
N THR A 165 -5.29 3.92 -15.40
CA THR A 165 -4.94 4.44 -16.73
C THR A 165 -6.16 4.88 -17.53
N ALA A 166 -7.36 4.51 -17.09
CA ALA A 166 -8.63 4.92 -17.70
C ALA A 166 -9.72 5.00 -16.62
N ILE A 167 -10.66 5.89 -16.80
CA ILE A 167 -11.85 6.08 -15.96
C ILE A 167 -13.07 6.06 -16.89
N TYR A 168 -14.07 5.25 -16.56
CA TYR A 168 -15.31 5.07 -17.33
C TYR A 168 -16.52 5.42 -16.46
#